data_10acd536fb475a4db9aeeb1b4e9d528f
#
_entry.id   10acd536fb475a4db9aeeb1b4e9d528f
#
_cell.length_a   1.000
_cell.length_b   1.000
_cell.length_c   1.000
_cell.angle_alpha   90.00
_cell.angle_beta   90.00
_cell.angle_gamma   90.00
#
_symmetry.space_group_name_H-M   'P 1'
#
loop_
_entity.id
_entity.type
_entity.pdbx_description
1 polymer ?
#
loop_
_entity_poly.entity_id
_entity_poly.type
_entity_poly.pdbx_seq_one_letter_code
_entity_poly.pdbx_strand_id
1 'polypeptide(L)'
;MSNGKQDVLVHVKDMKKYFNIRNKGVLKAVDGVSFDIFKGETLGLVGESGCGKTTCGRTILGLYPVTEGEIEYEGKNVTNLKKNDQIWFKKRAQMIFQDPYASLDPRMTVESIIAEGMENFGLYQKTEERRERIYELLQLVGLNKEHASRFPHEFSGGQRQRI
;
A
#
# COMPACT_ATOMS: atom_id res chain seq x y z
N MET A 1 38.06 2.16 -2.91
CA MET A 1 36.86 1.63 -3.57
C MET A 1 35.98 1.02 -2.47
N SER A 2 35.03 1.76 -1.95
CA SER A 2 34.13 1.26 -0.90
C SER A 2 33.15 0.28 -1.56
N ASN A 3 33.23 -0.99 -1.19
CA ASN A 3 32.15 -1.95 -1.41
C ASN A 3 30.94 -1.45 -0.62
N GLY A 4 30.11 -0.60 -1.23
CA GLY A 4 28.82 -0.23 -0.68
C GLY A 4 27.96 -1.50 -0.65
N LYS A 5 27.83 -2.14 0.52
CA LYS A 5 26.73 -3.05 0.76
C LYS A 5 25.46 -2.26 0.49
N GLN A 6 24.74 -2.60 -0.56
CA GLN A 6 23.41 -2.04 -0.77
C GLN A 6 22.55 -2.45 0.44
N ASP A 7 21.99 -1.44 1.12
CA ASP A 7 21.13 -1.68 2.27
C ASP A 7 19.82 -2.33 1.81
N VAL A 8 19.55 -3.55 2.25
CA VAL A 8 18.29 -4.24 1.97
C VAL A 8 17.17 -3.53 2.71
N LEU A 9 16.18 -3.05 1.96
CA LEU A 9 14.97 -2.43 2.50
C LEU A 9 13.91 -3.47 2.83
N VAL A 10 13.66 -4.39 1.90
CA VAL A 10 12.69 -5.49 2.08
C VAL A 10 13.40 -6.80 1.75
N HIS A 11 13.35 -7.76 2.67
CA HIS A 11 13.81 -9.12 2.46
C HIS A 11 12.60 -10.06 2.49
N VAL A 12 12.39 -10.80 1.40
CA VAL A 12 11.33 -11.81 1.29
C VAL A 12 12.00 -13.17 1.16
N LYS A 13 11.67 -14.09 2.08
CA LYS A 13 12.26 -15.42 2.13
C LYS A 13 11.19 -16.50 2.09
N ASP A 14 11.22 -17.31 1.05
CA ASP A 14 10.34 -18.48 0.83
C ASP A 14 8.86 -18.19 1.12
N MET A 15 8.41 -16.98 0.71
CA MET A 15 7.05 -16.52 0.99
C MET A 15 6.03 -17.33 0.20
N LYS A 16 5.03 -17.86 0.91
CA LYS A 16 3.90 -18.57 0.34
C LYS A 16 2.60 -17.91 0.75
N LYS A 17 1.66 -17.82 -0.19
CA LYS A 17 0.29 -17.38 0.07
C LYS A 17 -0.70 -18.32 -0.59
N TYR A 18 -1.46 -19.03 0.25
CA TYR A 18 -2.49 -19.96 -0.15
C TYR A 18 -3.87 -19.48 0.28
N PHE A 19 -4.87 -19.77 -0.51
CA PHE A 19 -6.27 -19.48 -0.21
C PHE A 19 -7.07 -20.80 -0.19
N ASN A 20 -7.82 -21.01 0.89
CA ASN A 20 -8.77 -22.10 0.97
C ASN A 20 -10.04 -21.71 0.20
N ILE A 21 -10.32 -22.41 -0.89
CA ILE A 21 -11.52 -22.20 -1.69
C ILE A 21 -12.54 -23.27 -1.30
N ARG A 22 -13.68 -22.80 -0.77
CA ARG A 22 -14.77 -23.71 -0.34
C ARG A 22 -15.14 -24.67 -1.48
N ASN A 23 -15.12 -25.97 -1.18
CA ASN A 23 -15.43 -27.09 -2.11
C ASN A 23 -14.48 -27.24 -3.32
N LYS A 24 -13.36 -26.48 -3.40
CA LYS A 24 -12.41 -26.54 -4.53
C LYS A 24 -10.96 -26.82 -4.08
N GLY A 25 -10.71 -26.90 -2.77
CA GLY A 25 -9.38 -27.17 -2.25
C GLY A 25 -8.54 -25.89 -2.03
N VAL A 26 -7.22 -26.02 -2.08
CA VAL A 26 -6.26 -24.96 -1.79
C VAL A 26 -5.73 -24.36 -3.09
N LEU A 27 -5.89 -23.04 -3.27
CA LEU A 27 -5.25 -22.28 -4.32
C LEU A 27 -3.89 -21.77 -3.82
N LYS A 28 -2.82 -22.24 -4.41
CA LYS A 28 -1.45 -21.75 -4.18
C LYS A 28 -1.20 -20.52 -5.06
N ALA A 29 -1.55 -19.35 -4.57
CA ALA A 29 -1.46 -18.11 -5.35
C ALA A 29 -0.02 -17.57 -5.44
N VAL A 30 0.78 -17.80 -4.42
CA VAL A 30 2.24 -17.58 -4.37
C VAL A 30 2.85 -18.80 -3.69
N ASP A 31 3.86 -19.42 -4.27
CA ASP A 31 4.42 -20.67 -3.77
C ASP A 31 5.97 -20.62 -3.77
N GLY A 32 6.53 -20.10 -2.67
CA GLY A 32 7.98 -20.11 -2.41
C GLY A 32 8.77 -19.05 -3.17
N VAL A 33 8.40 -17.76 -3.07
CA VAL A 33 9.19 -16.67 -3.66
C VAL A 33 10.17 -16.06 -2.67
N SER A 34 11.38 -15.77 -3.15
CA SER A 34 12.43 -15.11 -2.37
C SER A 34 13.11 -14.04 -3.21
N PHE A 35 13.25 -12.83 -2.66
CA PHE A 35 13.97 -11.72 -3.29
C PHE A 35 14.24 -10.60 -2.28
N ASP A 36 15.15 -9.71 -2.64
CA ASP A 36 15.46 -8.49 -1.91
C ASP A 36 15.03 -7.27 -2.70
N ILE A 37 14.66 -6.21 -2.00
CA ILE A 37 14.51 -4.85 -2.53
C ILE A 37 15.47 -3.97 -1.75
N PHE A 38 16.34 -3.26 -2.45
CA PHE A 38 17.32 -2.37 -1.84
C PHE A 38 16.78 -0.94 -1.69
N LYS A 39 17.35 -0.17 -0.77
CA LYS A 39 16.98 1.25 -0.61
C LYS A 39 17.23 2.03 -1.91
N GLY A 40 16.21 2.76 -2.36
CA GLY A 40 16.27 3.54 -3.59
C GLY A 40 16.13 2.75 -4.89
N GLU A 41 15.88 1.44 -4.80
CA GLU A 41 15.64 0.58 -5.95
C GLU A 41 14.17 0.58 -6.37
N THR A 42 13.95 0.34 -7.66
CA THR A 42 12.64 -0.02 -8.22
C THR A 42 12.69 -1.45 -8.73
N LEU A 43 12.01 -2.36 -8.02
CA LEU A 43 11.88 -3.76 -8.43
C LEU A 43 10.62 -3.96 -9.28
N GLY A 44 10.77 -4.47 -10.50
CA GLY A 44 9.67 -4.83 -11.40
C GLY A 44 9.23 -6.30 -11.21
N LEU A 45 7.97 -6.53 -10.83
CA LEU A 45 7.37 -7.87 -10.77
C LEU A 45 6.55 -8.11 -12.04
N VAL A 46 7.06 -8.95 -12.93
CA VAL A 46 6.44 -9.25 -14.24
C VAL A 46 5.95 -10.69 -14.32
N GLY A 47 5.00 -10.95 -15.21
CA GLY A 47 4.42 -12.28 -15.43
C GLY A 47 3.02 -12.18 -16.05
N GLU A 48 2.45 -13.32 -16.43
CA GLU A 48 1.13 -13.41 -17.04
C GLU A 48 -0.01 -12.95 -16.13
N SER A 49 -1.17 -12.66 -16.71
CA SER A 49 -2.36 -12.34 -15.92
C SER A 49 -2.74 -13.53 -15.04
N GLY A 50 -3.04 -13.27 -13.76
CA GLY A 50 -3.41 -14.33 -12.81
C GLY A 50 -2.26 -15.11 -12.16
N CYS A 51 -0.98 -14.86 -12.52
CA CYS A 51 0.16 -15.59 -11.95
C CYS A 51 0.53 -15.21 -10.49
N GLY A 52 -0.27 -14.38 -9.82
CA GLY A 52 -0.07 -14.09 -8.39
C GLY A 52 0.64 -12.76 -8.07
N LYS A 53 1.02 -11.91 -9.04
CA LYS A 53 1.71 -10.63 -8.80
C LYS A 53 1.02 -9.73 -7.76
N THR A 54 -0.26 -9.48 -7.97
CA THR A 54 -1.06 -8.67 -7.05
C THR A 54 -1.15 -9.31 -5.66
N THR A 55 -1.27 -10.63 -5.61
CA THR A 55 -1.28 -11.38 -4.34
C THR A 55 0.05 -11.25 -3.62
N CYS A 56 1.17 -11.37 -4.37
CA CYS A 56 2.52 -11.18 -3.83
C CYS A 56 2.67 -9.80 -3.18
N GLY A 57 2.38 -8.71 -3.93
CA GLY A 57 2.47 -7.36 -3.40
C GLY A 57 1.56 -7.11 -2.19
N ARG A 58 0.31 -7.58 -2.24
CA ARG A 58 -0.63 -7.46 -1.10
C ARG A 58 -0.18 -8.25 0.12
N THR A 59 0.48 -9.38 -0.08
CA THR A 59 1.01 -10.19 1.02
C THR A 59 2.21 -9.51 1.67
N ILE A 60 3.13 -8.94 0.88
CA ILE A 60 4.29 -8.18 1.37
C ILE A 60 3.84 -6.98 2.21
N LEU A 61 2.79 -6.28 1.80
CA LEU A 61 2.25 -5.13 2.52
C LEU A 61 1.32 -5.52 3.70
N GLY A 62 1.18 -6.81 3.99
CA GLY A 62 0.37 -7.30 5.12
C GLY A 62 -1.14 -7.14 4.92
N LEU A 63 -1.62 -6.92 3.68
CA LEU A 63 -3.06 -6.94 3.35
C LEU A 63 -3.60 -8.37 3.33
N TYR A 64 -2.75 -9.34 3.03
CA TYR A 64 -3.03 -10.77 3.21
C TYR A 64 -2.03 -11.36 4.20
N PRO A 65 -2.46 -12.22 5.14
CA PRO A 65 -1.53 -12.92 6.00
C PRO A 65 -0.68 -13.89 5.19
N VAL A 66 0.59 -13.98 5.52
CA VAL A 66 1.54 -14.96 4.98
C VAL A 66 1.10 -16.36 5.41
N THR A 67 1.13 -17.34 4.50
CA THR A 67 0.86 -18.75 4.84
C THR A 67 2.12 -19.41 5.42
N GLU A 68 3.26 -19.24 4.73
CA GLU A 68 4.58 -19.71 5.15
C GLU A 68 5.65 -18.74 4.64
N GLY A 69 6.85 -18.80 5.22
CA GLY A 69 7.97 -17.93 4.88
C GLY A 69 8.03 -16.68 5.74
N GLU A 70 8.97 -15.79 5.41
CA GLU A 70 9.27 -14.61 6.21
C GLU A 70 9.37 -13.36 5.33
N ILE A 71 8.99 -12.23 5.90
CA ILE A 71 9.15 -10.90 5.32
C ILE A 71 9.80 -10.00 6.37
N GLU A 72 10.90 -9.34 5.99
CA GLU A 72 11.55 -8.33 6.82
C GLU A 72 11.53 -6.97 6.12
N TYR A 73 11.34 -5.92 6.88
CA TYR A 73 11.45 -4.54 6.45
C TYR A 73 12.49 -3.83 7.32
N GLU A 74 13.56 -3.31 6.72
CA GLU A 74 14.71 -2.73 7.43
C GLU A 74 15.25 -3.63 8.55
N GLY A 75 15.36 -4.95 8.29
CA GLY A 75 15.83 -5.96 9.24
C GLY A 75 14.85 -6.31 10.37
N LYS A 76 13.64 -5.74 10.35
CA LYS A 76 12.57 -6.08 11.31
C LYS A 76 11.58 -7.04 10.65
N ASN A 77 11.33 -8.18 11.30
CA ASN A 77 10.31 -9.12 10.81
C ASN A 77 8.92 -8.48 10.86
N VAL A 78 8.28 -8.42 9.69
CA VAL A 78 6.93 -7.86 9.49
C VAL A 78 5.91 -8.92 9.10
N THR A 79 6.30 -10.19 9.15
CA THR A 79 5.43 -11.32 8.86
C THR A 79 4.29 -11.39 9.87
N ASN A 80 3.06 -11.23 9.42
CA ASN A 80 1.86 -11.35 10.25
C ASN A 80 1.90 -10.49 11.54
N LEU A 81 2.26 -9.21 11.40
CA LEU A 81 2.35 -8.24 12.50
C LEU A 81 1.09 -8.18 13.36
N LYS A 82 1.25 -8.04 14.67
CA LYS A 82 0.16 -7.71 15.60
C LYS A 82 -0.38 -6.30 15.32
N LYS A 83 -1.63 -6.05 15.68
CA LYS A 83 -2.35 -4.80 15.38
C LYS A 83 -1.57 -3.52 15.72
N ASN A 84 -0.89 -3.50 16.86
CA ASN A 84 -0.13 -2.32 17.32
C ASN A 84 1.13 -2.06 16.47
N ASP A 85 1.78 -3.12 15.97
CA ASP A 85 2.99 -3.00 15.14
C ASP A 85 2.66 -2.72 13.66
N GLN A 86 1.43 -3.03 13.23
CA GLN A 86 0.98 -2.76 11.86
C GLN A 86 0.98 -1.27 11.54
N ILE A 87 0.66 -0.38 12.48
CA ILE A 87 0.65 1.07 12.25
C ILE A 87 2.04 1.57 11.88
N TRP A 88 3.07 1.08 12.57
CA TRP A 88 4.46 1.43 12.25
C TRP A 88 4.83 1.05 10.81
N PHE A 89 4.45 -0.15 10.38
CA PHE A 89 4.75 -0.64 9.03
C PHE A 89 3.92 0.08 7.96
N LYS A 90 2.62 0.26 8.19
CA LYS A 90 1.71 0.96 7.26
C LYS A 90 2.08 2.43 7.00
N LYS A 91 2.76 3.09 7.95
CA LYS A 91 3.32 4.44 7.73
C LYS A 91 4.48 4.47 6.74
N ARG A 92 5.13 3.35 6.48
CA ARG A 92 6.35 3.23 5.68
C ARG A 92 6.14 2.52 4.35
N ALA A 93 5.20 1.59 4.32
CA ALA A 93 4.91 0.77 3.14
C ALA A 93 3.43 0.87 2.80
N GLN A 94 3.13 1.43 1.63
CA GLN A 94 1.76 1.68 1.16
C GLN A 94 1.57 1.15 -0.25
N MET A 95 0.32 0.97 -0.66
CA MET A 95 -0.06 0.49 -1.97
C MET A 95 -0.84 1.57 -2.72
N ILE A 96 -0.46 1.80 -3.97
CA ILE A 96 -1.31 2.52 -4.93
C ILE A 96 -2.09 1.45 -5.70
N PHE A 97 -3.42 1.52 -5.62
CA PHE A 97 -4.29 0.55 -6.26
C PHE A 97 -4.43 0.82 -7.76
N GLN A 98 -4.52 -0.25 -8.54
CA GLN A 98 -4.69 -0.17 -9.98
C GLN A 98 -6.05 0.41 -10.39
N ASP A 99 -7.10 0.13 -9.62
CA ASP A 99 -8.46 0.61 -9.88
C ASP A 99 -8.81 1.78 -8.97
N PRO A 100 -8.82 3.02 -9.49
CA PRO A 100 -9.16 4.20 -8.70
C PRO A 100 -10.64 4.27 -8.31
N TYR A 101 -11.53 3.55 -9.03
CA TYR A 101 -12.94 3.51 -8.70
C TYR A 101 -13.23 2.66 -7.46
N ALA A 102 -12.53 1.54 -7.33
CA ALA A 102 -12.69 0.64 -6.19
C ALA A 102 -11.91 1.09 -4.94
N SER A 103 -10.97 2.03 -5.07
CA SER A 103 -10.11 2.46 -3.96
C SER A 103 -10.67 3.64 -3.16
N LEU A 104 -11.62 4.39 -3.69
CA LEU A 104 -12.21 5.57 -3.05
C LEU A 104 -13.65 5.28 -2.63
N ASP A 105 -14.03 5.59 -1.38
CA ASP A 105 -15.44 5.49 -0.95
C ASP A 105 -16.26 6.59 -1.64
N PRO A 106 -17.23 6.24 -2.50
CA PRO A 106 -18.01 7.21 -3.27
C PRO A 106 -18.92 8.11 -2.40
N ARG A 107 -19.10 7.77 -1.12
CA ARG A 107 -19.92 8.52 -0.17
C ARG A 107 -19.13 9.55 0.63
N MET A 108 -17.81 9.54 0.52
CA MET A 108 -16.92 10.47 1.21
C MET A 108 -16.46 11.57 0.24
N THR A 109 -16.27 12.78 0.77
CA THR A 109 -15.61 13.86 0.00
C THR A 109 -14.11 13.57 -0.10
N VAL A 110 -13.45 14.17 -1.08
CA VAL A 110 -11.99 14.06 -1.25
C VAL A 110 -11.25 14.51 0.01
N GLU A 111 -11.69 15.61 0.65
CA GLU A 111 -11.13 16.05 1.92
C GLU A 111 -11.21 14.97 3.00
N SER A 112 -12.38 14.32 3.13
CA SER A 112 -12.59 13.25 4.12
C SER A 112 -11.73 12.01 3.85
N ILE A 113 -11.58 11.63 2.59
CA ILE A 113 -10.74 10.49 2.18
C ILE A 113 -9.27 10.74 2.55
N ILE A 114 -8.75 11.93 2.23
CA ILE A 114 -7.36 12.29 2.54
C ILE A 114 -7.17 12.45 4.06
N ALA A 115 -8.14 13.06 4.73
CA ALA A 115 -8.11 13.27 6.19
C ALA A 115 -8.08 11.95 6.97
N GLU A 116 -8.78 10.91 6.50
CA GLU A 116 -8.84 9.60 7.16
C GLU A 116 -7.44 9.01 7.41
N GLY A 117 -6.57 9.07 6.41
CA GLY A 117 -5.18 8.63 6.56
C GLY A 117 -4.40 9.44 7.60
N MET A 118 -4.60 10.76 7.61
CA MET A 118 -3.95 11.65 8.57
C MET A 118 -4.43 11.38 10.00
N GLU A 119 -5.73 11.18 10.18
CA GLU A 119 -6.35 10.88 11.47
C GLU A 119 -5.91 9.51 12.02
N ASN A 120 -5.94 8.49 11.19
CA ASN A 120 -5.51 7.13 11.57
C ASN A 120 -4.05 7.08 12.00
N PHE A 121 -3.19 7.94 11.45
CA PHE A 121 -1.78 8.04 11.81
C PHE A 121 -1.48 9.11 12.87
N GLY A 122 -2.49 9.84 13.34
CA GLY A 122 -2.34 10.90 14.35
C GLY A 122 -1.57 12.12 13.84
N LEU A 123 -1.66 12.41 12.54
CA LEU A 123 -1.03 13.56 11.89
C LEU A 123 -1.99 14.75 11.87
N TYR A 124 -1.47 15.97 12.02
CA TYR A 124 -2.26 17.22 11.93
C TYR A 124 -3.54 17.18 12.78
N GLN A 125 -3.39 17.17 14.11
CA GLN A 125 -4.50 17.02 15.04
C GLN A 125 -5.51 18.18 14.98
N LYS A 126 -5.05 19.40 14.65
CA LYS A 126 -5.92 20.54 14.46
C LYS A 126 -6.56 20.53 13.09
N THR A 127 -7.87 20.76 13.05
CA THR A 127 -8.66 20.71 11.80
C THR A 127 -8.18 21.70 10.75
N GLU A 128 -7.80 22.92 11.15
CA GLU A 128 -7.31 23.95 10.25
C GLU A 128 -5.98 23.54 9.61
N GLU A 129 -5.01 23.08 10.40
CA GLU A 129 -3.71 22.62 9.90
C GLU A 129 -3.86 21.42 8.94
N ARG A 130 -4.77 20.49 9.27
CA ARG A 130 -5.07 19.33 8.42
C ARG A 130 -5.66 19.77 7.10
N ARG A 131 -6.61 20.70 7.10
CA ARG A 131 -7.26 21.22 5.89
C ARG A 131 -6.25 21.96 4.99
N GLU A 132 -5.42 22.81 5.56
CA GLU A 132 -4.35 23.47 4.80
C GLU A 132 -3.42 22.44 4.14
N ARG A 133 -3.00 21.42 4.88
CA ARG A 133 -2.17 20.35 4.32
C ARG A 133 -2.86 19.57 3.20
N ILE A 134 -4.16 19.32 3.30
CA ILE A 134 -4.95 18.68 2.23
C ILE A 134 -4.95 19.57 0.98
N TYR A 135 -5.12 20.87 1.12
CA TYR A 135 -5.09 21.79 -0.02
C TYR A 135 -3.73 21.83 -0.70
N GLU A 136 -2.64 21.83 0.06
CA GLU A 136 -1.29 21.72 -0.47
C GLU A 136 -1.10 20.40 -1.26
N LEU A 137 -1.54 19.27 -0.71
CA LEU A 137 -1.44 17.97 -1.37
C LEU A 137 -2.24 17.94 -2.69
N LEU A 138 -3.46 18.49 -2.70
CA LEU A 138 -4.25 18.61 -3.92
C LEU A 138 -3.52 19.43 -4.98
N GLN A 139 -2.93 20.56 -4.60
CA GLN A 139 -2.16 21.40 -5.52
C GLN A 139 -0.93 20.68 -6.09
N LEU A 140 -0.20 19.90 -5.25
CA LEU A 140 0.96 19.13 -5.69
C LEU A 140 0.63 18.13 -6.79
N VAL A 141 -0.59 17.59 -6.78
CA VAL A 141 -1.06 16.65 -7.82
C VAL A 141 -1.86 17.33 -8.93
N GLY A 142 -1.85 18.68 -9.00
CA GLY A 142 -2.53 19.46 -10.04
C GLY A 142 -4.05 19.50 -9.89
N LEU A 143 -4.55 19.39 -8.67
CA LEU A 143 -5.95 19.61 -8.31
C LEU A 143 -6.09 20.92 -7.52
N ASN A 144 -7.29 21.53 -7.53
CA ASN A 144 -7.57 22.77 -6.84
C ASN A 144 -8.18 22.50 -5.46
N LYS A 145 -8.04 23.46 -4.52
CA LYS A 145 -8.65 23.39 -3.18
C LYS A 145 -10.17 23.17 -3.20
N GLU A 146 -10.86 23.68 -4.22
CA GLU A 146 -12.30 23.50 -4.42
C GLU A 146 -12.69 22.03 -4.69
N HIS A 147 -11.74 21.22 -5.13
CA HIS A 147 -11.92 19.79 -5.33
C HIS A 147 -12.05 19.03 -3.99
N ALA A 148 -11.61 19.61 -2.87
CA ALA A 148 -11.66 18.98 -1.55
C ALA A 148 -13.10 18.62 -1.12
N SER A 149 -14.09 19.47 -1.44
CA SER A 149 -15.50 19.26 -1.08
C SER A 149 -16.26 18.34 -2.04
N ARG A 150 -15.67 17.95 -3.16
CA ARG A 150 -16.32 17.10 -4.15
C ARG A 150 -16.22 15.62 -3.81
N PHE A 151 -17.12 14.85 -4.41
CA PHE A 151 -17.15 13.40 -4.29
C PHE A 151 -16.39 12.73 -5.44
N PRO A 152 -15.86 11.50 -5.24
CA PRO A 152 -15.09 10.79 -6.26
C PRO A 152 -15.79 10.68 -7.62
N HIS A 153 -17.11 10.54 -7.67
CA HIS A 153 -17.87 10.40 -8.91
C HIS A 153 -17.87 11.67 -9.78
N GLU A 154 -17.52 12.83 -9.22
CA GLU A 154 -17.43 14.11 -9.93
C GLU A 154 -16.09 14.31 -10.67
N PHE A 155 -15.18 13.32 -10.59
CA PHE A 155 -13.85 13.38 -11.18
C PHE A 155 -13.69 12.40 -12.34
N SER A 156 -12.85 12.79 -13.31
CA SER A 156 -12.41 11.86 -14.35
C SER A 156 -11.54 10.74 -13.77
N GLY A 157 -11.39 9.63 -14.51
CA GLY A 157 -10.54 8.52 -14.09
C GLY A 157 -9.10 8.95 -13.74
N GLY A 158 -8.48 9.78 -14.60
CA GLY A 158 -7.14 10.30 -14.37
C GLY A 158 -7.03 11.28 -13.19
N GLN A 159 -8.11 11.98 -12.83
CA GLN A 159 -8.15 12.82 -11.64
C GLN A 159 -8.27 11.95 -10.36
N ARG A 160 -9.08 10.87 -10.38
CA ARG A 160 -9.19 9.93 -9.27
C ARG A 160 -7.89 9.21 -8.96
N GLN A 161 -7.06 8.93 -9.97
CA GLN A 161 -5.73 8.36 -9.77
C GLN A 161 -4.77 9.30 -9.03
N ARG A 162 -5.08 10.59 -8.99
CA ARG A 162 -4.28 11.61 -8.30
C ARG A 162 -4.77 11.93 -6.89
N ILE A 163 -5.99 11.48 -6.55
CA ILE A 163 -6.56 11.51 -5.20
C ILE A 163 -6.07 10.32 -4.40
#